data_2e8f250848cfdbcd4e0dc3295fd8a656
#
_entry.id   2e8f250848cfdbcd4e0dc3295fd8a656
#
_cell.length_a   1.000
_cell.length_b   1.000
_cell.length_c   1.000
_cell.angle_alpha   90.00
_cell.angle_beta   90.00
_cell.angle_gamma   90.00
#
_symmetry.space_group_name_H-M   'P 1'
#
loop_
_entity.id
_entity.type
_entity.pdbx_description
1 polymer ?
#
loop_
_entity_poly.entity_id
_entity_poly.type
_entity_poly.pdbx_seq_one_letter_code
_entity_poly.pdbx_strand_id
1 'polypeptide(L)'
;MLWTLFITMQPADNKKFIDIDEVFKTKNPGLYRVLPGFIISYLKKVVHQVEINYFIQQNADKKEFEFVEAVINEFGAKVGVEGLENIPKTGGCIFASNHPLGGLDALALIMEVGKIRKDIRFVVNDILLQLKNLAGIFIGVNKHGKNTPEVYSGLDELYASGKCVLIFPAGLVSRKQQGQIIDLEWKRSFITNSRKHNLPVIPVFIEGRNSEFFYNLSNFRKRIGIKANIEMLYLADEMYKQKNKTITVIFGKPIPASFFEMEYSDKNWAQLVKEHVYSLPGGGHHKTMTTPK
;
A
#
# COMPACT_ATOMS: atom_id res chain seq x y z
N MET A 1 -18.28 0.08 -5.98
CA MET A 1 -19.34 0.80 -5.28
C MET A 1 -19.30 0.60 -3.76
N LEU A 2 -19.12 -0.60 -3.22
CA LEU A 2 -18.98 -0.79 -1.76
C LEU A 2 -17.67 -0.22 -1.17
N TRP A 3 -16.60 -0.14 -1.93
CA TRP A 3 -15.33 0.46 -1.50
C TRP A 3 -15.34 2.00 -1.48
N THR A 4 -16.24 2.63 -2.25
CA THR A 4 -16.53 4.07 -2.18
C THR A 4 -17.30 4.43 -0.89
N LEU A 5 -17.81 3.45 -0.17
CA LEU A 5 -18.54 3.64 1.08
C LEU A 5 -17.66 4.15 2.24
N PHE A 6 -16.33 3.96 2.16
CA PHE A 6 -15.43 4.35 3.23
C PHE A 6 -14.87 5.78 3.14
N ILE A 7 -15.29 6.58 2.13
CA ILE A 7 -14.61 7.83 1.82
C ILE A 7 -15.58 9.00 1.84
N THR A 8 -15.72 9.66 2.95
CA THR A 8 -15.73 11.10 3.16
C THR A 8 -15.93 11.37 4.65
N MET A 9 -14.87 11.74 5.33
CA MET A 9 -15.00 12.42 6.61
C MET A 9 -14.09 13.63 6.57
N GLN A 10 -14.68 14.81 6.61
CA GLN A 10 -13.96 16.06 6.86
C GLN A 10 -13.72 16.22 8.37
N PRO A 11 -12.60 16.79 8.82
CA PRO A 11 -12.27 16.89 10.23
C PRO A 11 -12.96 18.09 10.88
N ALA A 12 -13.85 17.82 11.83
CA ALA A 12 -14.15 18.74 12.91
C ALA A 12 -13.80 18.05 14.24
N ASP A 13 -13.28 18.78 15.19
CA ASP A 13 -12.82 18.30 16.49
C ASP A 13 -13.80 17.34 17.16
N ASN A 14 -13.50 16.07 17.16
CA ASN A 14 -14.17 14.89 17.73
C ASN A 14 -14.62 13.83 16.73
N LYS A 15 -14.18 13.85 15.48
CA LYS A 15 -14.63 12.90 14.45
C LYS A 15 -13.82 11.61 14.49
N LYS A 16 -14.51 10.47 14.59
CA LYS A 16 -13.92 9.15 14.47
C LYS A 16 -13.24 8.98 13.11
N PHE A 17 -12.06 8.36 13.08
CA PHE A 17 -11.38 8.03 11.82
C PHE A 17 -12.17 7.01 10.99
N ILE A 18 -12.74 5.99 11.66
CA ILE A 18 -13.66 5.04 11.05
C ILE A 18 -15.03 5.20 11.71
N ASP A 19 -16.07 5.50 10.92
CA ASP A 19 -17.45 5.48 11.35
C ASP A 19 -18.35 4.84 10.29
N ILE A 20 -18.70 3.58 10.50
CA ILE A 20 -19.53 2.80 9.59
C ILE A 20 -20.93 3.40 9.44
N ASP A 21 -21.53 3.91 10.52
CA ASP A 21 -22.88 4.53 10.45
C ASP A 21 -22.82 5.78 9.56
N GLU A 22 -21.86 6.67 9.77
CA GLU A 22 -21.71 7.90 9.00
C GLU A 22 -21.45 7.60 7.52
N VAL A 23 -20.61 6.61 7.23
CA VAL A 23 -20.31 6.16 5.86
C VAL A 23 -21.57 5.69 5.15
N PHE A 24 -22.39 4.85 5.78
CA PHE A 24 -23.64 4.36 5.17
C PHE A 24 -24.69 5.45 5.05
N LYS A 25 -24.85 6.31 6.07
CA LYS A 25 -25.79 7.45 6.04
C LYS A 25 -25.50 8.42 4.91
N THR A 26 -24.22 8.71 4.67
CA THR A 26 -23.80 9.68 3.64
C THR A 26 -23.77 9.08 2.24
N LYS A 27 -23.27 7.85 2.09
CA LYS A 27 -23.06 7.26 0.76
C LYS A 27 -24.24 6.49 0.22
N ASN A 28 -25.04 5.88 1.08
CA ASN A 28 -26.23 5.11 0.69
C ASN A 28 -27.31 5.11 1.79
N PRO A 29 -27.98 6.25 2.02
CA PRO A 29 -28.98 6.39 3.07
C PRO A 29 -30.16 5.43 2.90
N GLY A 30 -30.49 5.07 1.64
CA GLY A 30 -31.54 4.09 1.36
C GLY A 30 -31.18 2.70 1.88
N LEU A 31 -29.96 2.24 1.57
CA LEU A 31 -29.47 0.97 2.07
C LEU A 31 -29.34 0.97 3.60
N TYR A 32 -28.87 2.07 4.20
CA TYR A 32 -28.74 2.18 5.65
C TYR A 32 -30.06 1.96 6.39
N ARG A 33 -31.18 2.47 5.86
CA ARG A 33 -32.51 2.31 6.46
C ARG A 33 -33.02 0.88 6.46
N VAL A 34 -32.61 0.07 5.49
CA VAL A 34 -33.09 -1.32 5.34
C VAL A 34 -32.10 -2.36 5.88
N LEU A 35 -30.85 -1.96 6.16
CA LEU A 35 -29.87 -2.89 6.73
C LEU A 35 -30.21 -3.23 8.18
N PRO A 36 -30.31 -4.53 8.53
CA PRO A 36 -30.47 -4.96 9.91
C PRO A 36 -29.30 -4.48 10.79
N GLY A 37 -29.60 -4.05 12.02
CA GLY A 37 -28.61 -3.52 12.96
C GLY A 37 -27.44 -4.50 13.24
N PHE A 38 -27.70 -5.81 13.22
CA PHE A 38 -26.63 -6.81 13.42
C PHE A 38 -25.60 -6.81 12.28
N ILE A 39 -26.00 -6.47 11.04
CA ILE A 39 -25.05 -6.34 9.91
C ILE A 39 -24.15 -5.14 10.14
N ILE A 40 -24.69 -4.01 10.55
CA ILE A 40 -23.90 -2.81 10.88
C ILE A 40 -22.93 -3.13 12.03
N SER A 41 -23.40 -3.80 13.08
CA SER A 41 -22.55 -4.21 14.21
C SER A 41 -21.43 -5.16 13.76
N TYR A 42 -21.74 -6.10 12.88
CA TYR A 42 -20.75 -7.01 12.30
C TYR A 42 -19.69 -6.27 11.49
N LEU A 43 -20.11 -5.31 10.63
CA LEU A 43 -19.17 -4.49 9.85
C LEU A 43 -18.25 -3.67 10.75
N LYS A 44 -18.78 -3.03 11.80
CA LYS A 44 -17.97 -2.30 12.79
C LYS A 44 -16.91 -3.20 13.43
N LYS A 45 -17.26 -4.44 13.75
CA LYS A 45 -16.34 -5.43 14.31
C LYS A 45 -15.26 -5.83 13.31
N VAL A 46 -15.63 -6.12 12.07
CA VAL A 46 -14.70 -6.57 11.01
C VAL A 46 -13.67 -5.48 10.66
N VAL A 47 -14.10 -4.20 10.66
CA VAL A 47 -13.17 -3.08 10.41
C VAL A 47 -12.45 -2.62 11.68
N HIS A 48 -12.63 -3.29 12.82
CA HIS A 48 -12.04 -2.92 14.10
C HIS A 48 -12.25 -1.45 14.45
N GLN A 49 -13.49 -0.95 14.24
CA GLN A 49 -13.81 0.48 14.37
C GLN A 49 -13.46 1.05 15.74
N VAL A 50 -13.72 0.33 16.80
CA VAL A 50 -13.48 0.80 18.18
C VAL A 50 -11.98 0.85 18.45
N GLU A 51 -11.29 -0.23 18.17
CA GLU A 51 -9.88 -0.42 18.44
C GLU A 51 -9.02 0.59 17.66
N ILE A 52 -9.30 0.74 16.34
CA ILE A 52 -8.56 1.67 15.49
C ILE A 52 -8.79 3.12 15.90
N ASN A 53 -10.03 3.52 16.15
CA ASN A 53 -10.33 4.88 16.61
C ASN A 53 -9.68 5.18 17.96
N TYR A 54 -9.71 4.24 18.89
CA TYR A 54 -9.06 4.37 20.18
C TYR A 54 -7.54 4.51 20.03
N PHE A 55 -6.91 3.64 19.24
CA PHE A 55 -5.48 3.71 18.98
C PHE A 55 -5.06 5.05 18.37
N ILE A 56 -5.78 5.54 17.35
CA ILE A 56 -5.50 6.84 16.72
C ILE A 56 -5.65 7.98 17.71
N GLN A 57 -6.67 7.94 18.58
CA GLN A 57 -6.87 8.94 19.62
C GLN A 57 -5.73 8.95 20.65
N GLN A 58 -5.29 7.78 21.11
CA GLN A 58 -4.18 7.66 22.07
C GLN A 58 -2.82 8.08 21.49
N ASN A 59 -2.69 8.12 20.16
CA ASN A 59 -1.46 8.49 19.46
C ASN A 59 -1.66 9.73 18.55
N ALA A 60 -2.60 10.62 18.90
CA ALA A 60 -2.95 11.79 18.08
C ALA A 60 -1.80 12.81 17.98
N ASP A 61 -0.92 12.86 18.97
CA ASP A 61 0.29 13.67 19.04
C ASP A 61 1.42 13.17 18.15
N LYS A 62 1.48 11.85 17.92
CA LYS A 62 2.53 11.22 17.11
C LYS A 62 2.35 11.48 15.63
N LYS A 63 3.45 11.75 14.94
CA LYS A 63 3.46 12.04 13.50
C LYS A 63 4.50 11.17 12.79
N GLU A 64 4.23 10.92 11.50
CA GLU A 64 5.17 10.27 10.58
C GLU A 64 5.79 9.01 11.17
N PHE A 65 7.12 8.98 11.34
CA PHE A 65 7.86 7.80 11.80
C PHE A 65 7.50 7.39 13.23
N GLU A 66 7.21 8.33 14.12
CA GLU A 66 6.78 8.04 15.50
C GLU A 66 5.43 7.31 15.50
N PHE A 67 4.51 7.73 14.62
CA PHE A 67 3.23 7.04 14.48
C PHE A 67 3.40 5.65 13.85
N VAL A 68 4.27 5.51 12.84
CA VAL A 68 4.59 4.21 12.23
C VAL A 68 5.12 3.25 13.29
N GLU A 69 6.08 3.70 14.10
CA GLU A 69 6.66 2.89 15.19
C GLU A 69 5.59 2.50 16.22
N ALA A 70 4.71 3.44 16.61
CA ALA A 70 3.62 3.15 17.53
C ALA A 70 2.68 2.06 16.99
N VAL A 71 2.35 2.08 15.67
CA VAL A 71 1.52 1.03 15.06
C VAL A 71 2.26 -0.30 15.06
N ILE A 72 3.52 -0.36 14.64
CA ILE A 72 4.30 -1.60 14.60
C ILE A 72 4.39 -2.21 16.02
N ASN A 73 4.60 -1.39 17.05
CA ASN A 73 4.64 -1.81 18.45
C ASN A 73 3.28 -2.32 18.94
N GLU A 74 2.16 -1.66 18.61
CA GLU A 74 0.80 -2.11 18.96
C GLU A 74 0.50 -3.50 18.41
N PHE A 75 1.01 -3.79 17.21
CA PHE A 75 0.87 -5.10 16.60
C PHE A 75 1.91 -6.11 17.09
N GLY A 76 2.90 -5.70 17.89
CA GLY A 76 4.01 -6.57 18.29
C GLY A 76 4.73 -7.17 17.08
N ALA A 77 4.64 -6.51 15.92
CA ALA A 77 5.21 -7.01 14.70
C ALA A 77 6.74 -6.84 14.71
N LYS A 78 7.45 -7.90 14.36
CA LYS A 78 8.91 -7.85 14.16
C LYS A 78 9.17 -7.60 12.69
N VAL A 79 10.02 -6.62 12.37
CA VAL A 79 10.42 -6.38 10.98
C VAL A 79 11.84 -6.92 10.78
N GLY A 80 11.95 -8.00 9.97
CA GLY A 80 13.21 -8.50 9.45
C GLY A 80 13.60 -7.72 8.19
N VAL A 81 14.88 -7.54 7.93
CA VAL A 81 15.33 -6.79 6.76
C VAL A 81 16.55 -7.47 6.11
N GLU A 82 16.55 -7.50 4.77
CA GLU A 82 17.68 -7.94 3.95
C GLU A 82 17.98 -6.89 2.88
N GLY A 83 19.25 -6.74 2.49
CA GLY A 83 19.66 -5.81 1.43
C GLY A 83 19.57 -4.34 1.80
N LEU A 84 19.67 -3.98 3.08
CA LEU A 84 19.56 -2.60 3.56
C LEU A 84 20.61 -1.68 2.92
N GLU A 85 21.77 -2.23 2.57
CA GLU A 85 22.86 -1.56 1.84
C GLU A 85 22.47 -1.10 0.45
N ASN A 86 21.40 -1.66 -0.14
CA ASN A 86 20.87 -1.30 -1.44
C ASN A 86 20.03 -0.01 -1.43
N ILE A 87 19.75 0.56 -0.26
CA ILE A 87 19.02 1.82 -0.13
C ILE A 87 19.98 3.00 -0.40
N PRO A 88 19.73 3.81 -1.45
CA PRO A 88 20.55 5.00 -1.73
C PRO A 88 20.47 6.00 -0.57
N LYS A 89 21.62 6.42 -0.04
CA LYS A 89 21.70 7.38 1.06
C LYS A 89 21.29 8.80 0.64
N THR A 90 21.43 9.14 -0.63
CA THR A 90 21.13 10.47 -1.21
C THR A 90 20.55 10.32 -2.61
N GLY A 91 19.98 11.41 -3.14
CA GLY A 91 19.36 11.43 -4.47
C GLY A 91 17.95 10.86 -4.48
N GLY A 92 17.16 11.20 -5.52
CA GLY A 92 15.84 10.66 -5.75
C GLY A 92 15.89 9.19 -6.16
N CYS A 93 14.88 8.42 -5.72
CA CYS A 93 14.73 7.02 -6.11
C CYS A 93 13.27 6.57 -5.95
N ILE A 94 12.93 5.46 -6.59
CA ILE A 94 11.58 4.86 -6.54
C ILE A 94 11.69 3.47 -5.92
N PHE A 95 11.04 3.24 -4.79
CA PHE A 95 10.88 1.92 -4.21
C PHE A 95 9.60 1.29 -4.75
N ALA A 96 9.73 0.24 -5.56
CA ALA A 96 8.61 -0.50 -6.14
C ALA A 96 8.46 -1.85 -5.45
N SER A 97 7.37 -2.04 -4.71
CA SER A 97 7.16 -3.21 -3.86
C SER A 97 5.90 -4.00 -4.20
N ASN A 98 5.91 -5.31 -3.92
CA ASN A 98 4.69 -6.10 -3.82
C ASN A 98 3.86 -5.65 -2.60
N HIS A 99 2.58 -6.05 -2.55
CA HIS A 99 1.61 -5.56 -1.56
C HIS A 99 0.83 -6.70 -0.91
N PRO A 100 1.47 -7.54 -0.06
CA PRO A 100 0.84 -8.76 0.44
C PRO A 100 -0.18 -8.56 1.57
N LEU A 101 0.01 -7.58 2.47
CA LEU A 101 -0.70 -7.47 3.75
C LEU A 101 -1.74 -6.33 3.80
N GLY A 102 -1.56 -5.27 3.03
CA GLY A 102 -2.49 -4.14 2.95
C GLY A 102 -2.06 -2.93 3.78
N GLY A 103 -1.89 -3.02 5.07
CA GLY A 103 -1.50 -1.90 5.93
C GLY A 103 -0.09 -2.03 6.49
N LEU A 104 0.20 -3.16 7.11
CA LEU A 104 1.46 -3.38 7.81
C LEU A 104 2.68 -3.44 6.88
N ASP A 105 2.51 -3.88 5.64
CA ASP A 105 3.59 -3.87 4.65
C ASP A 105 4.05 -2.45 4.32
N ALA A 106 3.11 -1.52 4.15
CA ALA A 106 3.43 -0.11 3.95
C ALA A 106 4.19 0.47 5.15
N LEU A 107 3.73 0.17 6.37
CA LEU A 107 4.34 0.68 7.60
C LEU A 107 5.72 0.06 7.83
N ALA A 108 5.90 -1.24 7.58
CA ALA A 108 7.20 -1.91 7.65
C ALA A 108 8.19 -1.30 6.65
N LEU A 109 7.75 -1.04 5.41
CA LEU A 109 8.59 -0.41 4.39
C LEU A 109 8.98 1.02 4.79
N ILE A 110 8.04 1.84 5.27
CA ILE A 110 8.32 3.20 5.76
C ILE A 110 9.31 3.15 6.93
N MET A 111 9.13 2.23 7.87
CA MET A 111 10.01 2.10 9.03
C MET A 111 11.45 1.79 8.61
N GLU A 112 11.64 0.80 7.73
CA GLU A 112 12.99 0.38 7.34
C GLU A 112 13.70 1.41 6.46
N VAL A 113 13.01 1.97 5.44
CA VAL A 113 13.57 3.06 4.64
C VAL A 113 13.83 4.29 5.50
N GLY A 114 12.93 4.58 6.45
CA GLY A 114 13.01 5.71 7.37
C GLY A 114 14.22 5.70 8.32
N LYS A 115 14.88 4.55 8.51
CA LYS A 115 16.16 4.48 9.26
C LYS A 115 17.31 5.15 8.50
N ILE A 116 17.25 5.16 7.17
CA ILE A 116 18.31 5.70 6.28
C ILE A 116 17.88 7.03 5.66
N ARG A 117 16.62 7.16 5.23
CA ARG A 117 16.08 8.31 4.51
C ARG A 117 14.85 8.85 5.22
N LYS A 118 14.84 10.14 5.52
CA LYS A 118 13.68 10.84 6.14
C LYS A 118 12.79 11.55 5.12
N ASP A 119 13.25 11.73 3.89
CA ASP A 119 12.58 12.42 2.80
C ASP A 119 11.63 11.50 2.00
N ILE A 120 11.01 10.56 2.68
CA ILE A 120 10.09 9.57 2.08
C ILE A 120 8.78 10.23 1.67
N ARG A 121 8.26 9.84 0.53
CA ARG A 121 6.88 10.09 0.10
C ARG A 121 6.26 8.80 -0.41
N PHE A 122 5.10 8.45 0.14
CA PHE A 122 4.41 7.23 -0.23
C PHE A 122 3.15 7.56 -1.03
N VAL A 123 3.10 7.05 -2.26
CA VAL A 123 1.94 7.23 -3.15
C VAL A 123 0.82 6.28 -2.71
N VAL A 124 -0.26 6.85 -2.18
CA VAL A 124 -1.40 6.13 -1.61
C VAL A 124 -2.72 6.52 -2.26
N ASN A 125 -3.78 5.75 -2.01
CA ASN A 125 -5.12 6.17 -2.40
C ASN A 125 -5.66 7.27 -1.46
N ASP A 126 -6.65 8.03 -1.93
CA ASP A 126 -7.20 9.19 -1.22
C ASP A 126 -7.76 8.85 0.18
N ILE A 127 -8.17 7.61 0.43
CA ILE A 127 -8.66 7.18 1.74
C ILE A 127 -7.62 7.37 2.82
N LEU A 128 -6.39 6.95 2.52
CA LEU A 128 -5.29 6.97 3.49
C LEU A 128 -4.82 8.40 3.82
N LEU A 129 -5.17 9.39 2.99
CA LEU A 129 -4.91 10.81 3.29
C LEU A 129 -5.69 11.32 4.52
N GLN A 130 -6.77 10.63 4.91
CA GLN A 130 -7.51 10.95 6.12
C GLN A 130 -6.70 10.67 7.40
N LEU A 131 -5.65 9.85 7.31
CA LEU A 131 -4.76 9.55 8.43
C LEU A 131 -3.74 10.69 8.62
N LYS A 132 -4.17 11.73 9.33
CA LYS A 132 -3.40 12.97 9.54
C LYS A 132 -2.01 12.75 10.16
N ASN A 133 -1.87 11.68 10.93
CA ASN A 133 -0.58 11.27 11.51
C ASN A 133 0.49 10.99 10.45
N LEU A 134 0.11 10.62 9.24
CA LEU A 134 1.02 10.30 8.13
C LEU A 134 0.96 11.33 6.98
N ALA A 135 0.37 12.51 7.21
CA ALA A 135 0.21 13.54 6.18
C ALA A 135 1.54 14.02 5.57
N GLY A 136 2.63 14.01 6.33
CA GLY A 136 3.97 14.38 5.82
C GLY A 136 4.62 13.30 4.94
N ILE A 137 4.11 12.05 5.00
CA ILE A 137 4.63 10.92 4.21
C ILE A 137 3.69 10.59 3.04
N PHE A 138 2.38 10.61 3.24
CA PHE A 138 1.40 10.17 2.24
C PHE A 138 1.12 11.25 1.19
N ILE A 139 1.10 10.82 -0.08
CA ILE A 139 0.68 11.62 -1.23
C ILE A 139 -0.41 10.86 -1.97
N GLY A 140 -1.56 11.52 -2.18
CA GLY A 140 -2.74 10.91 -2.80
C GLY A 140 -2.66 10.82 -4.31
N VAL A 141 -3.21 9.72 -4.84
CA VAL A 141 -3.56 9.58 -6.25
C VAL A 141 -5.02 9.16 -6.34
N ASN A 142 -5.81 9.83 -7.18
CA ASN A 142 -7.20 9.47 -7.42
C ASN A 142 -7.30 8.05 -7.98
N LYS A 143 -7.93 7.14 -7.22
CA LYS A 143 -8.16 5.75 -7.64
C LYS A 143 -9.45 5.61 -8.47
N HIS A 144 -10.39 6.52 -8.30
CA HIS A 144 -11.72 6.49 -8.92
C HIS A 144 -11.94 7.76 -9.75
N GLY A 145 -11.46 7.75 -10.98
CA GLY A 145 -11.60 8.84 -11.93
C GLY A 145 -10.32 9.09 -12.71
N LYS A 146 -10.38 9.99 -13.68
CA LYS A 146 -9.16 10.53 -14.29
C LYS A 146 -8.51 11.43 -13.25
N ASN A 147 -7.22 11.25 -13.00
CA ASN A 147 -6.48 12.24 -12.24
C ASN A 147 -6.66 13.60 -12.90
N THR A 148 -6.93 14.61 -12.10
CA THR A 148 -7.00 15.98 -12.62
C THR A 148 -5.59 16.44 -13.03
N PRO A 149 -5.47 17.46 -13.89
CA PRO A 149 -4.16 18.02 -14.27
C PRO A 149 -3.30 18.38 -13.05
N GLU A 150 -3.92 18.88 -11.97
CA GLU A 150 -3.24 19.25 -10.73
C GLU A 150 -2.63 18.02 -10.02
N VAL A 151 -3.31 16.88 -10.02
CA VAL A 151 -2.78 15.62 -9.43
C VAL A 151 -1.61 15.10 -10.25
N TYR A 152 -1.69 15.19 -11.59
CA TYR A 152 -0.56 14.82 -12.46
C TYR A 152 0.65 15.75 -12.25
N SER A 153 0.43 17.06 -12.15
CA SER A 153 1.47 18.04 -11.86
C SER A 153 2.13 17.78 -10.52
N GLY A 154 1.35 17.55 -9.45
CA GLY A 154 1.88 17.25 -8.12
C GLY A 154 2.68 15.96 -8.05
N LEU A 155 2.30 14.93 -8.82
CA LEU A 155 3.09 13.70 -8.93
C LEU A 155 4.37 13.93 -9.72
N ASP A 156 4.34 14.68 -10.80
CA ASP A 156 5.53 15.00 -11.59
C ASP A 156 6.53 15.80 -10.76
N GLU A 157 6.08 16.82 -10.04
CA GLU A 157 6.89 17.60 -9.09
C GLU A 157 7.49 16.72 -7.98
N LEU A 158 6.72 15.74 -7.48
CA LEU A 158 7.24 14.77 -6.52
C LEU A 158 8.43 13.99 -7.07
N TYR A 159 8.31 13.43 -8.28
CA TYR A 159 9.42 12.68 -8.88
C TYR A 159 10.61 13.58 -9.22
N ALA A 160 10.37 14.83 -9.58
CA ALA A 160 11.43 15.83 -9.82
C ALA A 160 12.12 16.33 -8.53
N SER A 161 11.51 16.12 -7.36
CA SER A 161 11.97 16.71 -6.09
C SER A 161 13.23 16.08 -5.49
N GLY A 162 13.75 15.01 -6.06
CA GLY A 162 14.91 14.28 -5.53
C GLY A 162 14.63 13.47 -4.26
N LYS A 163 13.35 13.29 -3.88
CA LYS A 163 12.92 12.51 -2.71
C LYS A 163 12.81 11.02 -2.99
N CYS A 164 12.67 10.22 -1.93
CA CYS A 164 12.36 8.81 -2.02
C CYS A 164 10.85 8.61 -2.22
N VAL A 165 10.47 8.02 -3.34
CA VAL A 165 9.08 7.71 -3.68
C VAL A 165 8.81 6.24 -3.47
N LEU A 166 7.92 5.90 -2.55
CA LEU A 166 7.49 4.53 -2.28
C LEU A 166 6.16 4.28 -2.98
N ILE A 167 6.04 3.14 -3.65
CA ILE A 167 4.81 2.76 -4.34
C ILE A 167 4.54 1.26 -4.26
N PHE A 168 3.26 0.92 -4.33
CA PHE A 168 2.76 -0.41 -4.65
C PHE A 168 2.17 -0.40 -6.07
N PRO A 169 2.93 -0.82 -7.11
CA PRO A 169 2.49 -0.63 -8.51
C PRO A 169 1.22 -1.39 -8.87
N ALA A 170 0.91 -2.48 -8.17
CA ALA A 170 -0.34 -3.23 -8.32
C ALA A 170 -1.58 -2.40 -7.91
N GLY A 171 -1.41 -1.45 -6.98
CA GLY A 171 -2.47 -0.60 -6.43
C GLY A 171 -3.55 -1.34 -5.64
N LEU A 172 -3.44 -2.65 -5.48
CA LEU A 172 -4.29 -3.53 -4.69
C LEU A 172 -3.42 -4.60 -4.02
N VAL A 173 -3.87 -5.07 -2.88
CA VAL A 173 -3.25 -6.18 -2.16
C VAL A 173 -3.18 -7.43 -3.02
N SER A 174 -2.11 -8.22 -2.86
CA SER A 174 -1.88 -9.49 -3.58
C SER A 174 -3.09 -10.44 -3.54
N ARG A 175 -3.24 -11.25 -4.54
CA ARG A 175 -4.35 -12.21 -4.71
C ARG A 175 -3.82 -13.61 -4.93
N LYS A 176 -4.64 -14.61 -4.56
CA LYS A 176 -4.35 -16.01 -4.89
C LYS A 176 -4.74 -16.29 -6.35
N GLN A 177 -3.73 -16.52 -7.18
CA GLN A 177 -3.84 -16.80 -8.62
C GLN A 177 -3.10 -18.09 -8.91
N GLN A 178 -3.78 -19.08 -9.51
CA GLN A 178 -3.19 -20.39 -9.85
C GLN A 178 -2.40 -21.05 -8.68
N GLY A 179 -2.95 -20.92 -7.47
CA GLY A 179 -2.33 -21.47 -6.25
C GLY A 179 -1.25 -20.62 -5.61
N GLN A 180 -0.75 -19.59 -6.28
CA GLN A 180 0.27 -18.67 -5.79
C GLN A 180 -0.34 -17.35 -5.28
N ILE A 181 0.26 -16.77 -4.25
CA ILE A 181 -0.11 -15.44 -3.76
C ILE A 181 0.82 -14.44 -4.46
N ILE A 182 0.25 -13.67 -5.35
CA ILE A 182 0.98 -12.75 -6.21
C ILE A 182 0.15 -11.48 -6.48
N ASP A 183 0.82 -10.36 -6.70
CA ASP A 183 0.19 -9.12 -7.11
C ASP A 183 -0.54 -9.26 -8.44
N LEU A 184 -1.56 -8.45 -8.63
CA LEU A 184 -2.13 -8.20 -9.93
C LEU A 184 -1.09 -7.57 -10.87
N GLU A 185 -1.49 -7.28 -12.11
CA GLU A 185 -0.63 -6.59 -13.08
C GLU A 185 -0.10 -5.27 -12.51
N TRP A 186 1.22 -5.06 -12.59
CA TRP A 186 1.84 -3.82 -12.15
C TRP A 186 1.64 -2.71 -13.17
N LYS A 187 1.27 -1.53 -12.68
CA LYS A 187 1.08 -0.33 -13.51
C LYS A 187 2.43 0.24 -13.90
N ARG A 188 2.54 0.70 -15.14
CA ARG A 188 3.77 1.21 -15.76
C ARG A 188 4.27 2.56 -15.24
N SER A 189 3.46 3.30 -14.47
CA SER A 189 3.75 4.70 -14.10
C SER A 189 5.11 4.91 -13.45
N PHE A 190 5.59 3.96 -12.63
CA PHE A 190 6.89 4.08 -11.98
C PHE A 190 8.06 3.94 -12.98
N ILE A 191 7.93 3.12 -14.02
CA ILE A 191 8.91 3.01 -15.10
C ILE A 191 8.95 4.32 -15.91
N THR A 192 7.78 4.82 -16.29
CA THR A 192 7.65 6.08 -17.03
C THR A 192 8.33 7.24 -16.26
N ASN A 193 8.08 7.33 -14.94
CA ASN A 193 8.68 8.39 -14.11
C ASN A 193 10.15 8.14 -13.81
N SER A 194 10.60 6.88 -13.66
CA SER A 194 12.02 6.54 -13.55
C SER A 194 12.81 7.08 -14.78
N ARG A 195 12.33 6.79 -15.98
CA ARG A 195 12.95 7.27 -17.23
C ARG A 195 12.90 8.80 -17.35
N LYS A 196 11.73 9.40 -17.08
CA LYS A 196 11.52 10.85 -17.24
C LYS A 196 12.42 11.68 -16.33
N HIS A 197 12.61 11.23 -15.09
CA HIS A 197 13.34 11.98 -14.06
C HIS A 197 14.71 11.38 -13.73
N ASN A 198 15.16 10.38 -14.50
CA ASN A 198 16.43 9.66 -14.30
C ASN A 198 16.58 9.12 -12.88
N LEU A 199 15.54 8.46 -12.36
CA LEU A 199 15.50 7.91 -11.00
C LEU A 199 15.73 6.40 -11.01
N PRO A 200 16.65 5.86 -10.21
CA PRO A 200 16.78 4.41 -10.07
C PRO A 200 15.54 3.82 -9.40
N VAL A 201 15.17 2.60 -9.80
CA VAL A 201 14.12 1.81 -9.16
C VAL A 201 14.78 0.81 -8.22
N ILE A 202 14.38 0.84 -6.95
CA ILE A 202 14.76 -0.15 -5.93
C ILE A 202 13.64 -1.18 -5.86
N PRO A 203 13.87 -2.42 -6.34
CA PRO A 203 12.88 -3.49 -6.23
C PRO A 203 12.81 -3.96 -4.78
N VAL A 204 11.59 -4.07 -4.23
CA VAL A 204 11.39 -4.49 -2.84
C VAL A 204 10.41 -5.65 -2.79
N PHE A 205 10.78 -6.70 -2.06
CA PHE A 205 9.87 -7.78 -1.73
C PHE A 205 9.51 -7.72 -0.26
N ILE A 206 8.22 -7.78 0.04
CA ILE A 206 7.70 -7.90 1.41
C ILE A 206 7.09 -9.28 1.56
N GLU A 207 7.60 -10.03 2.52
CA GLU A 207 7.08 -11.34 2.86
C GLU A 207 5.83 -11.20 3.72
N GLY A 208 4.79 -11.95 3.37
CA GLY A 208 3.55 -11.97 4.13
C GLY A 208 2.40 -12.53 3.33
N ARG A 209 1.33 -12.86 4.04
CA ARG A 209 0.09 -13.34 3.43
C ARG A 209 -1.10 -13.06 4.33
N ASN A 210 -2.23 -12.80 3.70
CA ASN A 210 -3.52 -12.76 4.36
C ASN A 210 -4.09 -14.17 4.55
N SER A 211 -5.23 -14.29 5.20
CA SER A 211 -5.86 -15.58 5.45
C SER A 211 -6.41 -16.23 4.17
N GLU A 212 -6.54 -17.54 4.19
CA GLU A 212 -7.23 -18.26 3.11
C GLU A 212 -8.67 -17.75 2.91
N PHE A 213 -9.33 -17.32 3.97
CA PHE A 213 -10.66 -16.68 3.88
C PHE A 213 -10.63 -15.45 2.97
N PHE A 214 -9.66 -14.54 3.15
CA PHE A 214 -9.52 -13.34 2.32
C PHE A 214 -9.37 -13.68 0.82
N TYR A 215 -8.51 -14.65 0.52
CA TYR A 215 -8.28 -15.05 -0.87
C TYR A 215 -9.47 -15.82 -1.47
N ASN A 216 -10.07 -16.72 -0.70
CA ASN A 216 -11.23 -17.48 -1.14
C ASN A 216 -12.44 -16.59 -1.38
N LEU A 217 -12.68 -15.59 -0.50
CA LEU A 217 -13.73 -14.59 -0.69
C LEU A 217 -13.50 -13.78 -1.98
N SER A 218 -12.26 -13.37 -2.25
CA SER A 218 -11.89 -12.69 -3.49
C SER A 218 -12.17 -13.54 -4.73
N ASN A 219 -11.82 -14.82 -4.70
CA ASN A 219 -12.03 -15.72 -5.82
C ASN A 219 -13.52 -16.06 -5.99
N PHE A 220 -14.24 -16.32 -4.90
CA PHE A 220 -15.66 -16.60 -4.91
C PHE A 220 -16.47 -15.45 -5.52
N ARG A 221 -16.25 -14.19 -5.05
CA ARG A 221 -16.96 -13.04 -5.62
C ARG A 221 -16.73 -12.86 -7.12
N LYS A 222 -15.49 -13.12 -7.59
CA LYS A 222 -15.18 -13.08 -9.02
C LYS A 222 -15.97 -14.14 -9.80
N ARG A 223 -16.06 -15.36 -9.25
CA ARG A 223 -16.78 -16.48 -9.86
C ARG A 223 -18.28 -16.19 -10.03
N ILE A 224 -18.88 -15.49 -9.06
CA ILE A 224 -20.31 -15.09 -9.10
C ILE A 224 -20.53 -13.70 -9.73
N GLY A 225 -19.51 -13.10 -10.36
CA GLY A 225 -19.64 -11.85 -11.12
C GLY A 225 -19.71 -10.57 -10.27
N ILE A 226 -19.46 -10.62 -8.96
CA ILE A 226 -19.42 -9.41 -8.11
C ILE A 226 -18.16 -8.62 -8.41
N LYS A 227 -18.32 -7.41 -9.01
CA LYS A 227 -17.22 -6.52 -9.38
C LYS A 227 -16.60 -5.79 -8.18
N ALA A 228 -17.38 -5.55 -7.12
CA ALA A 228 -16.89 -4.87 -5.91
C ALA A 228 -15.89 -5.75 -5.15
N ASN A 229 -14.78 -5.18 -4.69
CA ASN A 229 -13.74 -5.89 -3.92
C ASN A 229 -14.18 -6.04 -2.46
N ILE A 230 -15.20 -6.85 -2.18
CA ILE A 230 -15.80 -7.01 -0.85
C ILE A 230 -14.81 -7.58 0.18
N GLU A 231 -13.84 -8.38 -0.27
CA GLU A 231 -12.77 -8.90 0.59
C GLU A 231 -11.94 -7.78 1.24
N MET A 232 -11.88 -6.61 0.61
CA MET A 232 -11.12 -5.48 1.16
C MET A 232 -11.72 -4.92 2.45
N LEU A 233 -13.00 -5.20 2.75
CA LEU A 233 -13.62 -4.86 4.04
C LEU A 233 -12.92 -5.55 5.21
N TYR A 234 -12.32 -6.71 4.94
CA TYR A 234 -11.63 -7.53 5.93
C TYR A 234 -10.15 -7.18 6.11
N LEU A 235 -9.61 -6.17 5.38
CA LEU A 235 -8.19 -5.83 5.50
C LEU A 235 -7.78 -5.40 6.91
N ALA A 236 -8.66 -4.70 7.64
CA ALA A 236 -8.39 -4.37 9.03
C ALA A 236 -8.29 -5.66 9.88
N ASP A 237 -9.23 -6.59 9.73
CA ASP A 237 -9.21 -7.88 10.42
C ASP A 237 -7.99 -8.72 10.02
N GLU A 238 -7.60 -8.72 8.74
CA GLU A 238 -6.37 -9.37 8.27
C GLU A 238 -5.10 -8.74 8.89
N MET A 239 -5.08 -7.42 9.07
CA MET A 239 -4.00 -6.71 9.75
C MET A 239 -3.90 -7.15 11.22
N TYR A 240 -5.03 -7.27 11.95
CA TYR A 240 -5.04 -7.77 13.34
C TYR A 240 -4.59 -9.23 13.44
N LYS A 241 -4.81 -10.05 12.43
CA LYS A 241 -4.28 -11.44 12.35
C LYS A 241 -2.75 -11.51 12.18
N GLN A 242 -2.09 -10.38 11.89
CA GLN A 242 -0.63 -10.30 11.83
C GLN A 242 0.03 -9.97 13.18
N LYS A 243 -0.74 -9.78 14.27
CA LYS A 243 -0.17 -9.53 15.60
C LYS A 243 0.89 -10.57 15.97
N ASN A 244 2.03 -10.08 16.50
CA ASN A 244 3.19 -10.86 16.94
C ASN A 244 3.89 -11.69 15.83
N LYS A 245 3.65 -11.35 14.54
CA LYS A 245 4.33 -12.01 13.42
C LYS A 245 5.53 -11.22 12.95
N THR A 246 6.41 -11.90 12.25
CA THR A 246 7.55 -11.28 11.55
C THR A 246 7.13 -10.91 10.13
N ILE A 247 7.51 -9.71 9.71
CA ILE A 247 7.37 -9.21 8.35
C ILE A 247 8.79 -8.98 7.83
N THR A 248 9.20 -9.71 6.79
CA THR A 248 10.53 -9.54 6.19
C THR A 248 10.43 -8.58 5.01
N VAL A 249 11.29 -7.56 4.98
CA VAL A 249 11.43 -6.60 3.87
C VAL A 249 12.79 -6.83 3.21
N ILE A 250 12.79 -7.14 1.92
CA ILE A 250 13.99 -7.47 1.15
C ILE A 250 14.20 -6.40 0.08
N PHE A 251 15.30 -5.67 0.15
CA PHE A 251 15.67 -4.64 -0.83
C PHE A 251 16.64 -5.22 -1.86
N GLY A 252 16.23 -5.27 -3.12
CA GLY A 252 17.09 -5.66 -4.23
C GLY A 252 18.00 -4.53 -4.69
N LYS A 253 19.00 -4.84 -5.54
CA LYS A 253 19.91 -3.86 -6.09
C LYS A 253 19.17 -2.79 -6.89
N PRO A 254 19.58 -1.51 -6.79
CA PRO A 254 19.03 -0.44 -7.61
C PRO A 254 19.14 -0.74 -9.10
N ILE A 255 18.05 -0.57 -9.82
CA ILE A 255 17.98 -0.66 -11.28
C ILE A 255 18.08 0.75 -11.83
N PRO A 256 19.15 1.13 -12.54
CA PRO A 256 19.30 2.49 -13.07
C PRO A 256 18.24 2.78 -14.14
N ALA A 257 17.83 4.03 -14.27
CA ALA A 257 16.82 4.45 -15.25
C ALA A 257 17.21 4.08 -16.70
N SER A 258 18.51 4.16 -17.03
CA SER A 258 19.05 3.77 -18.33
C SER A 258 18.82 2.29 -18.68
N PHE A 259 18.58 1.43 -17.67
CA PHE A 259 18.25 0.04 -17.92
C PHE A 259 16.91 -0.13 -18.64
N PHE A 260 15.98 0.82 -18.46
CA PHE A 260 14.67 0.81 -19.07
C PHE A 260 14.59 1.43 -20.47
N GLU A 261 15.69 1.90 -21.01
CA GLU A 261 15.76 2.51 -22.36
C GLU A 261 15.83 1.47 -23.49
N MET A 262 15.87 0.17 -23.15
CA MET A 262 15.94 -0.92 -24.13
C MET A 262 14.56 -1.23 -24.75
N GLU A 263 14.49 -2.22 -25.64
CA GLU A 263 13.42 -2.56 -26.61
C GLU A 263 12.00 -2.80 -26.03
N TYR A 264 11.82 -2.81 -24.70
CA TYR A 264 10.53 -3.14 -24.11
C TYR A 264 9.68 -1.88 -23.79
N SER A 265 8.37 -2.03 -23.94
CA SER A 265 7.42 -1.02 -23.47
C SER A 265 7.47 -0.86 -21.94
N ASP A 266 7.12 0.33 -21.41
CA ASP A 266 7.04 0.58 -19.96
C ASP A 266 6.12 -0.43 -19.25
N LYS A 267 5.10 -0.93 -19.94
CA LYS A 267 4.20 -1.97 -19.42
C LYS A 267 4.94 -3.30 -19.23
N ASN A 268 5.71 -3.72 -20.22
CA ASN A 268 6.50 -4.94 -20.14
C ASN A 268 7.59 -4.82 -19.09
N TRP A 269 8.29 -3.69 -19.03
CA TRP A 269 9.25 -3.42 -17.97
C TRP A 269 8.65 -3.53 -16.58
N ALA A 270 7.45 -3.00 -16.37
CA ALA A 270 6.77 -3.10 -15.08
C ALA A 270 6.51 -4.56 -14.66
N GLN A 271 6.18 -5.46 -15.60
CA GLN A 271 6.02 -6.88 -15.30
C GLN A 271 7.37 -7.58 -15.05
N LEU A 272 8.42 -7.25 -15.81
CA LEU A 272 9.76 -7.79 -15.56
C LEU A 272 10.32 -7.38 -14.21
N VAL A 273 10.12 -6.12 -13.80
CA VAL A 273 10.48 -5.66 -12.43
C VAL A 273 9.66 -6.41 -11.38
N LYS A 274 8.36 -6.64 -11.61
CA LYS A 274 7.54 -7.46 -10.72
C LYS A 274 8.13 -8.87 -10.57
N GLU A 275 8.45 -9.55 -11.67
CA GLU A 275 9.06 -10.89 -11.65
C GLU A 275 10.39 -10.89 -10.89
N HIS A 276 11.21 -9.87 -11.12
CA HIS A 276 12.46 -9.70 -10.39
C HIS A 276 12.22 -9.51 -8.88
N VAL A 277 11.23 -8.72 -8.47
CA VAL A 277 10.84 -8.56 -7.06
C VAL A 277 10.49 -9.92 -6.44
N TYR A 278 9.70 -10.75 -7.12
CA TYR A 278 9.34 -12.08 -6.61
C TYR A 278 10.51 -13.08 -6.62
N SER A 279 11.64 -12.76 -7.25
CA SER A 279 12.89 -13.55 -7.23
C SER A 279 13.87 -13.14 -6.12
N LEU A 280 13.58 -12.06 -5.37
CA LEU A 280 14.49 -11.55 -4.33
C LEU A 280 14.67 -12.49 -3.12
N PRO A 281 13.63 -13.21 -2.64
CA PRO A 281 13.81 -14.19 -1.57
C PRO A 281 14.88 -15.24 -1.87
N GLY A 282 15.52 -15.77 -0.81
CA GLY A 282 16.54 -16.81 -0.98
C GLY A 282 17.86 -16.31 -1.57
N GLY A 283 18.23 -15.06 -1.29
CA GLY A 283 19.52 -14.47 -1.71
C GLY A 283 19.45 -13.76 -3.08
N GLY A 284 18.27 -13.64 -3.67
CA GLY A 284 18.07 -12.91 -4.92
C GLY A 284 18.39 -11.42 -4.82
N HIS A 285 18.36 -10.83 -3.62
CA HIS A 285 18.68 -9.41 -3.40
C HIS A 285 20.13 -9.02 -3.73
N HIS A 286 21.04 -9.97 -3.81
CA HIS A 286 22.41 -9.77 -4.29
C HIS A 286 22.51 -9.74 -5.83
N LYS A 287 21.48 -10.23 -6.53
CA LYS A 287 21.49 -10.31 -7.99
C LYS A 287 21.06 -8.99 -8.63
N THR A 288 21.73 -8.65 -9.72
CA THR A 288 21.29 -7.55 -10.59
C THR A 288 20.18 -8.06 -11.50
N MET A 289 19.16 -7.24 -11.76
CA MET A 289 18.16 -7.56 -12.76
C MET A 289 18.80 -7.72 -14.13
N THR A 290 18.40 -8.77 -14.85
CA THR A 290 18.86 -9.02 -16.23
C THR A 290 17.65 -9.02 -17.16
N THR A 291 17.86 -8.63 -18.41
CA THR A 291 16.82 -8.78 -19.45
C THR A 291 16.63 -10.26 -19.78
N PRO A 292 15.39 -10.69 -20.07
CA PRO A 292 15.16 -12.00 -20.65
C PRO A 292 15.97 -12.13 -21.96
N LYS A 293 16.54 -13.31 -22.18
CA LYS A 293 17.23 -13.64 -23.44
C LYS A 293 16.21 -13.88 -24.55
#